data_733eced53e68cf241441f3729c65b074
#
_entry.id   733eced53e68cf241441f3729c65b074
#
_cell.length_a   1.000
_cell.length_b   1.000
_cell.length_c   1.000
_cell.angle_alpha   90.00
_cell.angle_beta   90.00
_cell.angle_gamma   90.00
#
_symmetry.space_group_name_H-M   'P 1'
#
loop_
_entity.id
_entity.type
_entity.pdbx_description
1 polymer ?
#
loop_
_entity_poly.entity_id
_entity_poly.type
_entity_poly.pdbx_seq_one_letter_code
_entity_poly.pdbx_strand_id
1 'polypeptide(L)'
;MTDKVFRTLLSAFSLLVLAACSSSDDTPDPDPTPGGEESVSYSVTKSKILEIDPKVSVSDNATYDWSVSGAPSELYSLQNRTSQKPLFVAAVSGDYKLKLLISDKGEVSVKDVVVTVNNESKAYKYYINKVYDFKPAPGQFVNDLPPANSGDSYETILRRTNDYLAKEQGTLISLGGFGGYVVFGFDHTIANVKGKRDFRVLGNAFWAENNPNPEAPTRGGSSEAGVIMVSYDKNGNGLPDDEWYEIKGAAHDMEGTVFNYELTYHKPDPNKVPVPGGGTGTVMFTDVEYIKWEDNQGRTDYMWQNNAYNHSLDYWPKWLASEQTMTFKGTRLPDNAIDESGTGSYYVQYAFAYGYADNAPNTDDESAIDIDWAIDSKGNKVNLPGIDFVKVYNGLNQQCGWLGETSTEIMGATDLHLKGESIATRVN
;
A
#
# COMPACT_ATOMS: atom_id res chain seq x y z
N MET A 1 -35.01 -42.54 -27.57
CA MET A 1 -34.92 -42.85 -29.01
C MET A 1 -33.54 -42.45 -29.47
N THR A 2 -32.77 -43.48 -29.66
CA THR A 2 -31.75 -43.81 -30.67
C THR A 2 -30.53 -42.89 -30.73
N ASP A 3 -29.43 -43.32 -30.19
CA ASP A 3 -28.38 -44.28 -30.63
C ASP A 3 -27.67 -43.92 -31.94
N LYS A 4 -26.34 -43.80 -31.90
CA LYS A 4 -25.27 -44.52 -32.64
C LYS A 4 -23.96 -43.72 -32.56
N VAL A 5 -22.98 -44.08 -31.83
CA VAL A 5 -21.89 -45.05 -32.01
C VAL A 5 -21.30 -45.09 -33.44
N PHE A 6 -20.02 -44.69 -33.59
CA PHE A 6 -19.11 -45.35 -34.53
C PHE A 6 -17.66 -45.41 -34.01
N ARG A 7 -17.07 -46.54 -34.24
CA ARG A 7 -15.82 -47.11 -33.70
C ARG A 7 -14.61 -46.80 -34.58
N THR A 8 -13.46 -46.68 -33.95
CA THR A 8 -12.14 -47.33 -34.16
C THR A 8 -11.62 -47.59 -35.60
N LEU A 9 -10.34 -47.22 -35.85
CA LEU A 9 -9.41 -48.09 -36.57
C LEU A 9 -7.95 -47.82 -36.14
N LEU A 10 -7.37 -48.85 -35.55
CA LEU A 10 -5.93 -49.10 -35.31
C LEU A 10 -5.27 -49.57 -36.59
N SER A 11 -4.05 -49.16 -36.90
CA SER A 11 -3.17 -49.91 -37.81
C SER A 11 -1.72 -49.78 -37.31
N ALA A 12 -1.24 -50.90 -36.81
CA ALA A 12 0.18 -51.19 -36.57
C ALA A 12 0.84 -51.64 -37.87
N PHE A 13 2.07 -51.27 -38.08
CA PHE A 13 2.95 -51.97 -39.05
C PHE A 13 4.31 -52.25 -38.40
N SER A 14 4.64 -53.53 -38.37
CA SER A 14 5.86 -54.11 -37.79
C SER A 14 6.95 -54.30 -38.82
N LEU A 15 8.16 -54.15 -38.34
CA LEU A 15 9.43 -54.86 -38.68
C LEU A 15 9.73 -55.35 -40.07
N LEU A 16 10.92 -55.02 -40.54
CA LEU A 16 11.89 -56.02 -41.03
C LEU A 16 13.32 -55.55 -40.86
N VAL A 17 14.14 -56.36 -40.19
CA VAL A 17 15.60 -56.30 -40.06
C VAL A 17 16.24 -56.94 -41.23
N LEU A 18 17.30 -56.33 -41.83
CA LEU A 18 18.31 -57.04 -42.58
C LEU A 18 19.69 -56.43 -42.28
N ALA A 19 20.52 -57.23 -41.70
CA ALA A 19 21.94 -56.98 -41.49
C ALA A 19 22.73 -57.26 -42.75
N ALA A 20 23.70 -56.38 -43.08
CA ALA A 20 24.85 -56.72 -43.88
C ALA A 20 26.06 -55.94 -43.38
N CYS A 21 27.08 -56.66 -42.92
CA CYS A 21 28.40 -56.15 -42.57
C CYS A 21 29.21 -55.82 -43.83
N SER A 22 29.87 -54.68 -43.83
CA SER A 22 31.19 -54.54 -44.43
C SER A 22 31.98 -53.41 -43.74
N SER A 23 33.20 -53.71 -43.37
CA SER A 23 34.19 -52.89 -42.69
C SER A 23 34.75 -51.82 -43.58
N SER A 24 34.85 -50.59 -43.10
CA SER A 24 35.92 -49.67 -43.37
C SER A 24 36.01 -48.68 -42.24
N ASP A 25 37.19 -48.59 -41.59
CA ASP A 25 37.55 -47.59 -40.60
C ASP A 25 37.54 -46.19 -41.23
N ASP A 26 36.59 -45.37 -40.80
CA ASP A 26 36.69 -43.92 -40.76
C ASP A 26 35.81 -43.49 -39.59
N THR A 27 36.43 -43.18 -38.48
CA THR A 27 35.81 -42.52 -37.34
C THR A 27 35.46 -41.07 -37.72
N PRO A 28 34.19 -40.69 -37.87
CA PRO A 28 33.85 -39.30 -37.88
C PRO A 28 34.09 -38.75 -36.48
N ASP A 29 34.82 -37.64 -36.41
CA ASP A 29 34.89 -36.77 -35.26
C ASP A 29 33.48 -36.57 -34.67
N PRO A 30 33.28 -36.70 -33.34
CA PRO A 30 31.96 -36.45 -32.76
C PRO A 30 31.58 -34.98 -33.04
N ASP A 31 30.46 -34.85 -33.77
CA ASP A 31 29.77 -33.59 -33.96
C ASP A 31 29.73 -32.83 -32.61
N PRO A 32 30.16 -31.56 -32.55
CA PRO A 32 30.13 -30.84 -31.29
C PRO A 32 28.69 -30.78 -30.81
N THR A 33 28.43 -31.50 -29.74
CA THR A 33 27.16 -31.40 -29.01
C THR A 33 26.93 -29.90 -28.77
N PRO A 34 25.78 -29.32 -29.18
CA PRO A 34 25.50 -27.93 -28.85
C PRO A 34 25.66 -27.78 -27.35
N GLY A 35 26.60 -26.95 -26.95
CA GLY A 35 26.89 -26.72 -25.54
C GLY A 35 25.59 -26.37 -24.86
N GLY A 36 25.11 -27.24 -23.99
CA GLY A 36 23.92 -26.97 -23.16
C GLY A 36 24.24 -25.72 -22.37
N GLU A 37 23.50 -24.62 -22.65
CA GLU A 37 23.61 -23.42 -21.86
C GLU A 37 23.31 -23.82 -20.42
N GLU A 38 24.28 -23.61 -19.51
CA GLU A 38 24.07 -23.87 -18.08
C GLU A 38 22.90 -22.99 -17.60
N SER A 39 21.76 -23.61 -17.29
CA SER A 39 20.65 -22.93 -16.69
C SER A 39 21.06 -22.46 -15.29
N VAL A 40 20.91 -21.17 -15.02
CA VAL A 40 21.17 -20.60 -13.69
C VAL A 40 19.94 -20.85 -12.82
N SER A 41 20.18 -21.42 -11.64
CA SER A 41 19.10 -21.71 -10.68
C SER A 41 19.27 -20.91 -9.40
N TYR A 42 18.15 -20.43 -8.87
CA TYR A 42 18.04 -19.71 -7.60
C TYR A 42 17.04 -20.39 -6.71
N SER A 43 17.19 -20.17 -5.41
CA SER A 43 16.23 -20.60 -4.40
C SER A 43 15.92 -19.43 -3.48
N VAL A 44 14.64 -19.17 -3.23
CA VAL A 44 14.16 -18.12 -2.35
C VAL A 44 12.92 -18.61 -1.59
N THR A 45 12.67 -18.08 -0.44
CA THR A 45 11.42 -18.32 0.30
C THR A 45 10.30 -17.46 -0.28
N LYS A 46 9.07 -17.97 -0.30
CA LYS A 46 7.90 -17.20 -0.76
C LYS A 46 7.77 -15.88 0.00
N SER A 47 7.28 -14.85 -0.69
CA SER A 47 7.12 -13.50 -0.14
C SER A 47 8.41 -12.91 0.43
N LYS A 48 9.55 -13.25 -0.22
CA LYS A 48 10.86 -12.60 -0.01
C LYS A 48 11.40 -12.13 -1.36
N ILE A 49 11.94 -10.90 -1.38
CA ILE A 49 12.50 -10.32 -2.58
C ILE A 49 13.85 -10.99 -2.88
N LEU A 50 14.05 -11.37 -4.15
CA LEU A 50 15.28 -11.91 -4.70
C LEU A 50 15.80 -10.96 -5.79
N GLU A 51 17.02 -10.45 -5.65
CA GLU A 51 17.78 -9.88 -6.76
C GLU A 51 18.42 -11.01 -7.57
N ILE A 52 18.08 -11.12 -8.86
CA ILE A 52 18.58 -12.18 -9.73
C ILE A 52 19.84 -11.67 -10.45
N ASP A 53 20.98 -12.31 -10.20
CA ASP A 53 22.24 -12.03 -10.90
C ASP A 53 22.52 -13.12 -11.94
N PRO A 54 22.28 -12.90 -13.25
CA PRO A 54 22.36 -13.94 -14.29
C PRO A 54 23.77 -14.48 -14.54
N LYS A 55 24.78 -13.96 -13.84
CA LYS A 55 26.18 -14.37 -14.00
C LYS A 55 26.64 -14.32 -15.45
N VAL A 56 26.38 -13.22 -16.15
CA VAL A 56 26.79 -12.99 -17.55
C VAL A 56 27.90 -11.97 -17.61
N SER A 57 28.84 -12.20 -18.55
CA SER A 57 29.92 -11.27 -18.86
C SER A 57 29.61 -10.62 -20.19
N VAL A 58 29.27 -9.33 -20.18
CA VAL A 58 28.83 -8.54 -21.34
C VAL A 58 29.49 -7.16 -21.34
N SER A 59 29.36 -6.41 -22.43
CA SER A 59 29.83 -5.03 -22.48
C SER A 59 28.93 -4.07 -21.72
N ASP A 60 29.46 -2.87 -21.42
CA ASP A 60 28.70 -1.82 -20.70
C ASP A 60 27.45 -1.32 -21.46
N ASN A 61 27.39 -1.59 -22.79
CA ASN A 61 26.28 -1.19 -23.65
C ASN A 61 25.27 -2.32 -23.90
N ALA A 62 25.37 -3.45 -23.20
CA ALA A 62 24.43 -4.54 -23.33
C ALA A 62 23.05 -4.13 -22.81
N THR A 63 22.01 -4.59 -23.51
CA THR A 63 20.62 -4.41 -23.10
C THR A 63 19.99 -5.75 -22.70
N TYR A 64 19.02 -5.70 -21.80
CA TYR A 64 18.41 -6.86 -21.19
C TYR A 64 16.88 -6.80 -21.34
N ASP A 65 16.24 -7.94 -21.52
CA ASP A 65 14.79 -8.08 -21.42
C ASP A 65 14.44 -9.39 -20.73
N TRP A 66 13.88 -9.27 -19.53
CA TRP A 66 13.45 -10.38 -18.71
C TRP A 66 11.97 -10.66 -18.89
N SER A 67 11.62 -11.93 -19.01
CA SER A 67 10.24 -12.40 -19.07
C SER A 67 10.06 -13.67 -18.23
N VAL A 68 8.82 -13.91 -17.79
CA VAL A 68 8.42 -15.17 -17.16
C VAL A 68 7.85 -16.08 -18.26
N SER A 69 8.48 -17.22 -18.49
CA SER A 69 8.08 -18.20 -19.50
C SER A 69 7.23 -19.34 -18.94
N GLY A 70 7.19 -19.49 -17.60
CA GLY A 70 6.33 -20.44 -16.88
C GLY A 70 6.31 -20.15 -15.40
N ALA A 71 5.10 -20.20 -14.81
CA ALA A 71 4.89 -19.91 -13.39
C ALA A 71 3.77 -20.80 -12.84
N PRO A 72 3.85 -21.26 -11.58
CA PRO A 72 2.80 -22.02 -10.92
C PRO A 72 1.59 -21.15 -10.55
N SER A 73 1.77 -19.82 -10.49
CA SER A 73 0.74 -18.83 -10.14
C SER A 73 1.06 -17.48 -10.79
N GLU A 74 0.03 -16.64 -10.96
CA GLU A 74 0.17 -15.24 -11.39
C GLU A 74 0.53 -14.30 -10.21
N LEU A 75 0.53 -14.78 -8.97
CA LEU A 75 0.84 -13.99 -7.78
C LEU A 75 2.35 -13.82 -7.59
N TYR A 76 2.98 -13.10 -8.52
CA TYR A 76 4.39 -12.73 -8.49
C TYR A 76 4.62 -11.33 -9.05
N SER A 77 5.77 -10.78 -8.72
CA SER A 77 6.30 -9.54 -9.31
C SER A 77 7.67 -9.81 -9.93
N LEU A 78 7.92 -9.23 -11.10
CA LEU A 78 9.25 -9.17 -11.74
C LEU A 78 9.47 -7.74 -12.20
N GLN A 79 10.27 -6.99 -11.46
CA GLN A 79 10.55 -5.57 -11.68
C GLN A 79 11.97 -5.35 -12.21
N ASN A 80 12.22 -4.16 -12.78
CA ASN A 80 13.49 -3.81 -13.40
C ASN A 80 13.88 -4.78 -14.53
N ARG A 81 12.92 -5.19 -15.35
CA ARG A 81 13.05 -6.20 -16.41
C ARG A 81 14.09 -5.85 -17.47
N THR A 82 14.44 -4.59 -17.61
CA THR A 82 15.50 -4.11 -18.53
C THR A 82 16.86 -3.93 -17.85
N SER A 83 16.98 -4.28 -16.58
CA SER A 83 18.22 -4.28 -15.82
C SER A 83 18.92 -5.64 -15.94
N GLN A 84 20.25 -5.65 -15.78
CA GLN A 84 21.00 -6.89 -15.64
C GLN A 84 20.51 -7.72 -14.46
N LYS A 85 20.15 -7.06 -13.35
CA LYS A 85 19.71 -7.67 -12.10
C LYS A 85 18.28 -7.23 -11.77
N PRO A 86 17.25 -7.96 -12.25
CA PRO A 86 15.87 -7.68 -11.88
C PRO A 86 15.57 -8.11 -10.44
N LEU A 87 14.47 -7.58 -9.90
CA LEU A 87 13.92 -7.96 -8.61
C LEU A 87 12.72 -8.88 -8.82
N PHE A 88 12.70 -10.00 -8.11
CA PHE A 88 11.64 -11.00 -8.17
C PHE A 88 11.09 -11.29 -6.77
N VAL A 89 9.76 -11.44 -6.66
CA VAL A 89 9.08 -11.96 -5.47
C VAL A 89 7.85 -12.74 -5.90
N ALA A 90 7.51 -13.80 -5.19
CA ALA A 90 6.29 -14.57 -5.43
C ALA A 90 5.60 -14.97 -4.13
N ALA A 91 4.27 -14.86 -4.10
CA ALA A 91 3.42 -15.23 -2.97
C ALA A 91 3.07 -16.74 -2.94
N VAL A 92 3.38 -17.48 -4.01
CA VAL A 92 3.09 -18.91 -4.13
C VAL A 92 4.38 -19.68 -4.39
N SER A 93 4.58 -20.80 -3.68
CA SER A 93 5.73 -21.69 -3.87
C SER A 93 5.66 -22.47 -5.18
N GLY A 94 6.83 -22.86 -5.69
CA GLY A 94 7.01 -23.65 -6.90
C GLY A 94 8.12 -23.09 -7.79
N ASP A 95 8.29 -23.67 -8.97
CA ASP A 95 9.33 -23.29 -9.91
C ASP A 95 8.83 -22.26 -10.91
N TYR A 96 9.47 -21.10 -10.91
CA TYR A 96 9.26 -20.02 -11.86
C TYR A 96 10.37 -20.05 -12.91
N LYS A 97 9.98 -20.19 -14.18
CA LYS A 97 10.90 -20.21 -15.31
C LYS A 97 10.96 -18.82 -15.92
N LEU A 98 12.15 -18.24 -15.90
CA LEU A 98 12.41 -16.93 -16.48
C LEU A 98 13.29 -17.08 -17.71
N LYS A 99 13.14 -16.15 -18.63
CA LYS A 99 13.95 -16.04 -19.84
C LYS A 99 14.57 -14.64 -19.88
N LEU A 100 15.89 -14.60 -20.06
CA LEU A 100 16.65 -13.38 -20.26
C LEU A 100 17.10 -13.31 -21.72
N LEU A 101 16.68 -12.25 -22.41
CA LEU A 101 17.26 -11.83 -23.69
C LEU A 101 18.37 -10.82 -23.42
N ILE A 102 19.53 -11.04 -24.02
CA ILE A 102 20.68 -10.13 -23.94
C ILE A 102 21.03 -9.71 -25.36
N SER A 103 21.11 -8.40 -25.61
CA SER A 103 21.65 -7.87 -26.86
C SER A 103 22.94 -7.13 -26.55
N ASP A 104 24.05 -7.63 -27.10
CA ASP A 104 25.39 -7.06 -26.92
C ASP A 104 26.12 -7.04 -28.26
N LYS A 105 26.64 -5.88 -28.66
CA LYS A 105 27.46 -5.69 -29.89
C LYS A 105 26.84 -6.23 -31.19
N GLY A 106 25.48 -6.22 -31.24
CA GLY A 106 24.70 -6.70 -32.39
C GLY A 106 24.42 -8.21 -32.40
N GLU A 107 24.87 -8.93 -31.39
CA GLU A 107 24.51 -10.32 -31.14
C GLU A 107 23.37 -10.41 -30.11
N VAL A 108 22.49 -11.40 -30.28
CA VAL A 108 21.41 -11.70 -29.35
C VAL A 108 21.62 -13.09 -28.77
N SER A 109 21.64 -13.17 -27.44
CA SER A 109 21.70 -14.44 -26.73
C SER A 109 20.52 -14.59 -25.79
N VAL A 110 20.16 -15.82 -25.47
CA VAL A 110 19.06 -16.18 -24.58
C VAL A 110 19.59 -17.01 -23.43
N LYS A 111 19.18 -16.70 -22.19
CA LYS A 111 19.54 -17.48 -21.02
C LYS A 111 18.27 -17.86 -20.25
N ASP A 112 18.13 -19.15 -19.95
CA ASP A 112 17.04 -19.64 -19.09
C ASP A 112 17.48 -19.61 -17.62
N VAL A 113 16.59 -19.14 -16.77
CA VAL A 113 16.79 -19.03 -15.32
C VAL A 113 15.61 -19.67 -14.61
N VAL A 114 15.89 -20.49 -13.60
CA VAL A 114 14.85 -21.10 -12.76
C VAL A 114 14.94 -20.54 -11.35
N VAL A 115 13.82 -20.05 -10.83
CA VAL A 115 13.69 -19.62 -9.43
C VAL A 115 12.77 -20.59 -8.71
N THR A 116 13.32 -21.40 -7.81
CA THR A 116 12.55 -22.28 -6.93
C THR A 116 12.14 -21.48 -5.70
N VAL A 117 10.83 -21.23 -5.58
CA VAL A 117 10.22 -20.55 -4.42
C VAL A 117 9.76 -21.59 -3.42
N ASN A 118 10.35 -21.58 -2.23
CA ASN A 118 10.07 -22.53 -1.17
C ASN A 118 9.03 -22.00 -0.19
N ASN A 119 8.29 -22.92 0.46
CA ASN A 119 7.46 -22.56 1.59
C ASN A 119 8.32 -22.28 2.84
N GLU A 120 7.85 -21.34 3.67
CA GLU A 120 8.35 -21.26 5.04
C GLU A 120 7.68 -22.29 5.96
N SER A 121 8.38 -22.61 7.06
CA SER A 121 7.82 -23.46 8.12
C SER A 121 6.70 -22.78 8.90
N LYS A 122 6.67 -21.42 8.89
CA LYS A 122 5.68 -20.59 9.56
C LYS A 122 4.69 -20.03 8.55
N ALA A 123 3.40 -20.11 8.86
CA ALA A 123 2.37 -19.42 8.07
C ALA A 123 2.44 -17.90 8.32
N TYR A 124 2.41 -17.12 7.24
CA TYR A 124 2.29 -15.67 7.32
C TYR A 124 0.87 -15.24 7.70
N LYS A 125 0.79 -14.06 8.32
CA LYS A 125 -0.49 -13.39 8.65
C LYS A 125 -0.84 -12.42 7.53
N TYR A 126 -2.06 -12.47 7.01
CA TYR A 126 -2.53 -11.51 6.02
C TYR A 126 -2.84 -10.11 6.59
N TYR A 127 -2.68 -9.90 7.90
CA TYR A 127 -2.94 -8.65 8.61
C TYR A 127 -1.66 -8.08 9.23
N ILE A 128 -1.73 -6.86 9.73
CA ILE A 128 -0.60 -6.16 10.37
C ILE A 128 0.09 -7.06 11.40
N ASN A 129 1.41 -7.21 11.25
CA ASN A 129 2.21 -7.97 12.20
C ASN A 129 2.71 -7.09 13.36
N LYS A 130 3.09 -5.83 13.06
CA LYS A 130 3.70 -4.93 14.05
C LYS A 130 3.48 -3.47 13.68
N VAL A 131 3.25 -2.63 14.71
CA VAL A 131 3.32 -1.16 14.61
C VAL A 131 4.72 -0.71 15.04
N TYR A 132 5.32 0.16 14.24
CA TYR A 132 6.69 0.66 14.43
C TYR A 132 6.73 2.08 14.95
N ASP A 133 5.75 2.92 14.57
CA ASP A 133 5.65 4.31 14.99
C ASP A 133 4.20 4.78 15.01
N PHE A 134 3.86 5.68 15.90
CA PHE A 134 2.55 6.32 16.01
C PHE A 134 2.69 7.72 16.59
N LYS A 135 2.31 8.72 15.81
CA LYS A 135 2.29 10.12 16.23
C LYS A 135 1.07 10.81 15.66
N PRO A 136 -0.08 10.81 16.37
CA PRO A 136 -1.24 11.55 15.93
C PRO A 136 -0.96 13.07 16.02
N ALA A 137 -1.58 13.83 15.12
CA ALA A 137 -1.72 15.26 15.29
C ALA A 137 -2.81 15.57 16.34
N PRO A 138 -2.93 16.80 16.84
CA PRO A 138 -4.06 17.14 17.69
C PRO A 138 -5.40 16.82 17.04
N GLY A 139 -6.39 16.36 17.84
CA GLY A 139 -7.70 15.97 17.34
C GLY A 139 -8.63 15.44 18.42
N GLN A 140 -9.91 15.31 18.10
CA GLN A 140 -10.99 14.97 19.06
C GLN A 140 -10.76 13.64 19.76
N PHE A 141 -10.29 12.61 19.03
CA PHE A 141 -10.22 11.23 19.52
C PHE A 141 -8.81 10.73 19.83
N VAL A 142 -7.78 11.58 19.74
CA VAL A 142 -6.37 11.16 19.87
C VAL A 142 -6.00 10.67 21.28
N ASN A 143 -6.83 10.97 22.29
CA ASN A 143 -6.64 10.49 23.65
C ASN A 143 -7.58 9.32 24.02
N ASP A 144 -8.47 8.95 23.11
CA ASP A 144 -9.45 7.88 23.31
C ASP A 144 -9.17 6.68 22.39
N LEU A 145 -8.51 6.91 21.24
CA LEU A 145 -8.25 5.91 20.20
C LEU A 145 -6.76 5.91 19.74
N PRO A 146 -5.89 5.13 20.41
CA PRO A 146 -6.12 4.32 21.61
C PRO A 146 -6.18 5.17 22.90
N PRO A 147 -6.77 4.66 23.99
CA PRO A 147 -6.81 5.40 25.25
C PRO A 147 -5.43 5.83 25.73
N ALA A 148 -5.30 7.12 26.07
CA ALA A 148 -4.07 7.73 26.54
C ALA A 148 -4.30 8.56 27.80
N ASN A 149 -3.36 8.47 28.73
CA ASN A 149 -3.39 9.21 30.00
C ASN A 149 -2.16 10.11 30.13
N SER A 150 -2.30 11.14 30.92
CA SER A 150 -1.14 11.96 31.31
C SER A 150 -0.09 11.10 32.01
N GLY A 151 1.16 11.21 31.55
CA GLY A 151 2.29 10.42 32.07
C GLY A 151 2.47 9.05 31.41
N ASP A 152 1.63 8.64 30.46
CA ASP A 152 1.95 7.49 29.61
C ASP A 152 3.25 7.75 28.83
N SER A 153 4.12 6.74 28.74
CA SER A 153 5.30 6.84 27.89
C SER A 153 4.95 6.54 26.43
N TYR A 154 5.81 6.99 25.51
CA TYR A 154 5.69 6.68 24.10
C TYR A 154 5.57 5.17 23.85
N GLU A 155 6.39 4.35 24.53
CA GLU A 155 6.36 2.89 24.41
C GLU A 155 5.02 2.30 24.87
N THR A 156 4.38 2.91 25.88
CA THR A 156 3.05 2.50 26.35
C THR A 156 2.00 2.76 25.27
N ILE A 157 2.04 3.93 24.65
CA ILE A 157 1.11 4.28 23.56
C ILE A 157 1.38 3.41 22.33
N LEU A 158 2.63 3.24 21.94
CA LEU A 158 3.00 2.40 20.79
C LEU A 158 2.54 0.94 21.00
N ARG A 159 2.70 0.41 22.20
CA ARG A 159 2.20 -0.93 22.53
C ARG A 159 0.66 -1.01 22.44
N ARG A 160 -0.09 -0.03 22.96
CA ARG A 160 -1.55 0.01 22.84
C ARG A 160 -1.98 0.10 21.37
N THR A 161 -1.33 0.94 20.58
CA THR A 161 -1.58 1.05 19.15
C THR A 161 -1.31 -0.29 18.45
N ASN A 162 -0.22 -0.97 18.81
CA ASN A 162 0.06 -2.31 18.31
C ASN A 162 -1.02 -3.32 18.69
N ASP A 163 -1.48 -3.32 19.96
CA ASP A 163 -2.54 -4.21 20.45
C ASP A 163 -3.89 -3.93 19.75
N TYR A 164 -4.08 -2.71 19.24
CA TYR A 164 -5.28 -2.32 18.48
C TYR A 164 -5.22 -2.78 17.03
N LEU A 165 -4.06 -2.67 16.37
CA LEU A 165 -3.93 -2.89 14.94
C LEU A 165 -3.36 -4.26 14.55
N ALA A 166 -2.42 -4.84 15.34
CA ALA A 166 -1.69 -6.06 14.96
C ALA A 166 -2.49 -7.34 15.28
N LYS A 167 -3.71 -7.40 14.77
CA LYS A 167 -4.64 -8.54 14.92
C LYS A 167 -5.59 -8.61 13.74
N GLU A 168 -6.19 -9.75 13.52
CA GLU A 168 -7.08 -10.02 12.39
C GLU A 168 -8.30 -9.07 12.35
N GLN A 169 -8.88 -8.80 13.51
CA GLN A 169 -9.96 -7.81 13.68
C GLN A 169 -9.43 -6.66 14.54
N GLY A 170 -8.94 -5.64 13.87
CA GLY A 170 -8.39 -4.46 14.50
C GLY A 170 -9.45 -3.63 15.23
N THR A 171 -8.95 -2.68 16.01
CA THR A 171 -9.75 -1.68 16.73
C THR A 171 -9.30 -0.30 16.22
N LEU A 172 -10.21 0.64 16.12
CA LEU A 172 -9.89 1.98 15.60
C LEU A 172 -8.80 2.68 16.43
N ILE A 173 -7.90 3.32 15.71
CA ILE A 173 -7.05 4.39 16.20
C ILE A 173 -7.35 5.66 15.41
N SER A 174 -7.21 6.82 16.03
CA SER A 174 -7.36 8.12 15.37
C SER A 174 -6.00 8.75 15.10
N LEU A 175 -5.80 9.25 13.88
CA LEU A 175 -4.58 9.98 13.51
C LEU A 175 -4.67 11.47 13.84
N GLY A 176 -5.85 11.97 14.21
CA GLY A 176 -6.08 13.40 14.44
C GLY A 176 -6.03 14.23 13.17
N GLY A 177 -5.75 15.52 13.29
CA GLY A 177 -5.67 16.45 12.16
C GLY A 177 -4.55 16.13 11.16
N PHE A 178 -4.32 17.07 10.22
CA PHE A 178 -3.34 16.89 9.14
C PHE A 178 -1.98 16.39 9.63
N GLY A 179 -1.49 15.38 8.94
CA GLY A 179 -0.14 14.85 9.09
C GLY A 179 0.07 13.87 10.24
N GLY A 180 -0.89 13.75 11.17
CA GLY A 180 -0.84 12.69 12.19
C GLY A 180 -0.77 11.31 11.52
N TYR A 181 0.06 10.38 12.04
CA TYR A 181 0.41 9.17 11.30
C TYR A 181 0.60 7.93 12.15
N VAL A 182 0.53 6.78 11.48
CA VAL A 182 0.96 5.47 11.97
C VAL A 182 1.87 4.79 10.96
N VAL A 183 2.89 4.04 11.45
CA VAL A 183 3.77 3.18 10.64
C VAL A 183 3.61 1.73 11.12
N PHE A 184 3.29 0.85 10.20
CA PHE A 184 3.14 -0.58 10.49
C PHE A 184 3.75 -1.45 9.39
N GLY A 185 3.89 -2.74 9.65
CA GLY A 185 4.44 -3.70 8.68
C GLY A 185 3.86 -5.09 8.83
N PHE A 186 4.15 -5.91 7.83
CA PHE A 186 3.76 -7.30 7.73
C PHE A 186 4.92 -8.22 8.11
N ASP A 187 4.65 -9.52 8.31
CA ASP A 187 5.71 -10.51 8.59
C ASP A 187 6.29 -11.13 7.30
N HIS A 188 5.93 -10.55 6.16
CA HIS A 188 6.32 -10.96 4.81
C HIS A 188 6.22 -9.76 3.86
N THR A 189 6.80 -9.89 2.67
CA THR A 189 6.62 -8.91 1.59
C THR A 189 5.31 -9.15 0.85
N ILE A 190 4.45 -8.14 0.77
CA ILE A 190 3.29 -8.14 -0.13
C ILE A 190 3.82 -7.91 -1.55
N ALA A 191 3.59 -8.86 -2.45
CA ALA A 191 4.05 -8.76 -3.83
C ALA A 191 3.24 -7.72 -4.61
N ASN A 192 3.90 -6.91 -5.44
CA ASN A 192 3.26 -6.04 -6.43
C ASN A 192 2.83 -6.88 -7.63
N VAL A 193 1.59 -7.34 -7.67
CA VAL A 193 1.08 -8.23 -8.71
C VAL A 193 0.49 -7.44 -9.87
N LYS A 194 1.07 -7.61 -11.04
CA LYS A 194 0.69 -6.87 -12.25
C LYS A 194 -0.82 -6.93 -12.52
N GLY A 195 -1.45 -5.75 -12.60
CA GLY A 195 -2.86 -5.60 -12.94
C GLY A 195 -3.82 -5.94 -11.81
N LYS A 196 -3.34 -6.06 -10.59
CA LYS A 196 -4.14 -6.30 -9.39
C LYS A 196 -3.88 -5.22 -8.35
N ARG A 197 -4.82 -5.04 -7.45
CA ARG A 197 -4.60 -4.32 -6.20
C ARG A 197 -4.05 -5.29 -5.17
N ASP A 198 -3.10 -4.86 -4.36
CA ASP A 198 -2.26 -5.75 -3.58
C ASP A 198 -2.61 -5.77 -2.10
N PHE A 199 -3.04 -4.64 -1.55
CA PHE A 199 -3.39 -4.54 -0.13
C PHE A 199 -4.55 -3.59 0.11
N ARG A 200 -5.06 -3.58 1.35
CA ARG A 200 -6.09 -2.66 1.81
C ARG A 200 -5.71 -2.11 3.17
N VAL A 201 -5.89 -0.81 3.39
CA VAL A 201 -5.89 -0.22 4.73
C VAL A 201 -7.35 -0.09 5.17
N LEU A 202 -7.65 -0.60 6.35
CA LEU A 202 -9.00 -0.64 6.90
C LEU A 202 -9.25 0.60 7.76
N GLY A 203 -10.36 1.27 7.52
CA GLY A 203 -10.84 2.44 8.27
C GLY A 203 -12.30 2.29 8.68
N ASN A 204 -12.96 3.40 8.96
CA ASN A 204 -14.39 3.44 9.32
C ASN A 204 -15.26 4.19 8.28
N ALA A 205 -14.71 4.50 7.10
CA ALA A 205 -15.46 5.14 6.03
C ALA A 205 -16.78 4.40 5.72
N PHE A 206 -17.84 5.15 5.48
CA PHE A 206 -19.15 4.62 5.08
C PHE A 206 -19.81 5.52 4.04
N TRP A 207 -20.73 4.96 3.27
CA TRP A 207 -21.57 5.72 2.36
C TRP A 207 -22.85 6.21 3.05
N ALA A 208 -23.25 7.45 2.77
CA ALA A 208 -24.58 7.91 3.15
C ALA A 208 -25.65 7.03 2.49
N GLU A 209 -26.74 6.73 3.21
CA GLU A 209 -27.82 5.87 2.74
C GLU A 209 -28.44 6.36 1.42
N ASN A 210 -28.61 7.69 1.31
CA ASN A 210 -29.02 8.34 0.07
C ASN A 210 -27.88 9.26 -0.39
N ASN A 211 -27.59 9.28 -1.70
CA ASN A 211 -26.68 10.31 -2.22
C ASN A 211 -27.36 11.68 -2.03
N PRO A 212 -26.91 12.51 -1.09
CA PRO A 212 -27.59 13.78 -0.77
C PRO A 212 -27.43 14.81 -1.87
N ASN A 213 -26.41 14.64 -2.71
CA ASN A 213 -26.11 15.50 -3.86
C ASN A 213 -25.88 14.64 -5.10
N PRO A 214 -26.92 14.38 -5.92
CA PRO A 214 -26.79 13.57 -7.13
C PRO A 214 -25.91 14.21 -8.20
N GLU A 215 -25.63 15.50 -8.12
CA GLU A 215 -24.72 16.23 -9.02
C GLU A 215 -23.26 16.16 -8.56
N ALA A 216 -22.98 15.58 -7.38
CA ALA A 216 -21.61 15.40 -6.91
C ALA A 216 -20.83 14.45 -7.83
N PRO A 217 -19.55 14.73 -8.11
CA PRO A 217 -18.75 13.93 -9.04
C PRO A 217 -18.39 12.54 -8.46
N THR A 218 -18.52 12.36 -7.17
CA THR A 218 -18.17 11.14 -6.43
C THR A 218 -19.22 10.81 -5.37
N ARG A 219 -19.14 9.58 -4.86
CA ARG A 219 -20.01 9.12 -3.77
C ARG A 219 -19.52 9.69 -2.43
N GLY A 220 -20.45 10.05 -1.55
CA GLY A 220 -20.15 10.67 -0.27
C GLY A 220 -20.77 9.94 0.92
N GLY A 221 -20.26 10.29 2.08
CA GLY A 221 -20.64 9.79 3.38
C GLY A 221 -19.70 10.32 4.44
N SER A 222 -18.89 9.45 5.03
CA SER A 222 -17.72 9.78 5.84
C SER A 222 -16.49 9.25 5.13
N SER A 223 -15.78 10.11 4.39
CA SER A 223 -14.56 9.80 3.65
C SER A 223 -13.45 10.71 4.14
N GLU A 224 -12.61 10.19 5.03
CA GLU A 224 -11.60 10.95 5.80
C GLU A 224 -10.19 10.56 5.31
N ALA A 225 -9.91 10.90 4.06
CA ALA A 225 -8.83 10.38 3.25
C ALA A 225 -7.43 10.52 3.87
N GLY A 226 -6.83 9.39 4.22
CA GLY A 226 -5.42 9.26 4.62
C GLY A 226 -4.51 8.96 3.45
N VAL A 227 -3.43 9.73 3.32
CA VAL A 227 -2.37 9.46 2.34
C VAL A 227 -1.55 8.25 2.79
N ILE A 228 -1.24 7.39 1.84
CA ILE A 228 -0.50 6.14 2.06
C ILE A 228 0.91 6.29 1.50
N MET A 229 1.91 5.93 2.31
CA MET A 229 3.28 5.72 1.85
C MET A 229 3.67 4.26 2.08
N VAL A 230 4.52 3.74 1.20
CA VAL A 230 4.98 2.36 1.23
C VAL A 230 6.49 2.29 1.16
N SER A 231 7.07 1.26 1.78
CA SER A 231 8.49 0.96 1.74
C SER A 231 8.70 -0.55 1.72
N TYR A 232 9.81 -1.01 1.13
CA TYR A 232 10.23 -2.40 1.27
C TYR A 232 11.58 -2.46 1.99
N ASP A 233 11.80 -3.53 2.75
CA ASP A 233 13.01 -3.79 3.52
C ASP A 233 14.17 -4.17 2.59
N LYS A 234 14.80 -3.14 2.01
CA LYS A 234 15.89 -3.32 1.03
C LYS A 234 17.18 -3.83 1.67
N ASN A 235 17.44 -3.39 2.91
CA ASN A 235 18.64 -3.76 3.64
C ASN A 235 18.48 -5.06 4.46
N GLY A 236 17.25 -5.61 4.57
CA GLY A 236 16.95 -6.88 5.22
C GLY A 236 17.01 -6.85 6.75
N ASN A 237 16.89 -5.66 7.37
CA ASN A 237 17.01 -5.51 8.82
C ASN A 237 15.70 -5.58 9.60
N GLY A 238 14.54 -5.65 8.90
CA GLY A 238 13.21 -5.71 9.49
C GLY A 238 12.72 -4.41 10.08
N LEU A 239 13.31 -3.26 9.69
CA LEU A 239 12.97 -1.93 10.16
C LEU A 239 12.50 -1.02 9.01
N PRO A 240 11.59 -0.07 9.27
CA PRO A 240 11.06 0.85 8.25
C PRO A 240 12.01 2.05 8.03
N ASP A 241 13.31 1.79 7.83
CA ASP A 241 14.36 2.80 7.70
C ASP A 241 14.89 2.96 6.26
N ASP A 242 14.31 2.23 5.31
CA ASP A 242 14.56 2.37 3.89
C ASP A 242 13.74 3.51 3.25
N GLU A 243 13.87 3.70 1.94
CA GLU A 243 13.20 4.76 1.19
C GLU A 243 11.68 4.57 1.18
N TRP A 244 10.95 5.68 1.36
CA TRP A 244 9.49 5.73 1.34
C TRP A 244 8.98 6.33 0.03
N TYR A 245 7.91 5.73 -0.50
CA TYR A 245 7.24 6.13 -1.72
C TYR A 245 5.77 6.41 -1.43
N GLU A 246 5.22 7.49 -1.98
CA GLU A 246 3.82 7.83 -1.79
C GLU A 246 2.94 7.11 -2.81
N ILE A 247 1.79 6.61 -2.41
CA ILE A 247 0.78 6.07 -3.32
C ILE A 247 0.05 7.23 -3.97
N LYS A 248 0.18 7.38 -5.28
CA LYS A 248 -0.51 8.41 -6.05
C LYS A 248 -2.00 8.07 -6.17
N GLY A 249 -2.82 8.70 -5.34
CA GLY A 249 -4.28 8.61 -5.44
C GLY A 249 -4.86 9.65 -6.40
N ALA A 250 -6.17 9.56 -6.64
CA ALA A 250 -6.88 10.42 -7.59
C ALA A 250 -6.76 11.92 -7.32
N ALA A 251 -6.71 12.31 -6.05
CA ALA A 251 -6.61 13.72 -5.67
C ALA A 251 -5.24 14.36 -5.93
N HIS A 252 -4.19 13.57 -6.20
CA HIS A 252 -2.86 14.13 -6.48
C HIS A 252 -2.84 15.03 -7.72
N ASP A 253 -3.72 14.81 -8.68
CA ASP A 253 -3.84 15.60 -9.90
C ASP A 253 -4.99 16.63 -9.83
N MET A 254 -5.64 16.78 -8.65
CA MET A 254 -6.73 17.74 -8.47
C MET A 254 -6.21 19.12 -8.05
N GLU A 255 -6.93 20.16 -8.46
CA GLU A 255 -6.73 21.50 -7.95
C GLU A 255 -6.92 21.52 -6.43
N GLY A 256 -6.07 22.26 -5.72
CA GLY A 256 -6.07 22.34 -4.26
C GLY A 256 -5.16 21.34 -3.55
N THR A 257 -4.58 20.35 -4.26
CA THR A 257 -3.52 19.51 -3.70
C THR A 257 -2.23 20.30 -3.55
N VAL A 258 -1.62 20.21 -2.36
CA VAL A 258 -0.37 20.93 -2.05
C VAL A 258 0.69 19.91 -1.63
N PHE A 259 1.69 19.71 -2.49
CA PHE A 259 2.85 18.88 -2.17
C PHE A 259 3.82 19.60 -1.24
N ASN A 260 4.53 18.84 -0.42
CA ASN A 260 5.45 19.40 0.59
C ASN A 260 4.77 20.43 1.50
N TYR A 261 3.48 20.23 1.75
CA TYR A 261 2.73 21.04 2.70
C TYR A 261 3.26 20.77 4.11
N GLU A 262 3.48 21.85 4.87
CA GLU A 262 3.94 21.79 6.26
C GLU A 262 2.99 22.57 7.13
N LEU A 263 2.55 21.99 8.23
CA LEU A 263 1.64 22.57 9.18
C LEU A 263 2.16 22.38 10.59
N THR A 264 2.15 23.46 11.38
CA THR A 264 2.56 23.48 12.77
C THR A 264 1.36 23.79 13.66
N TYR A 265 1.02 22.87 14.55
CA TYR A 265 0.06 23.08 15.62
C TYR A 265 0.75 23.64 16.86
N HIS A 266 0.08 24.57 17.55
CA HIS A 266 0.54 25.16 18.81
C HIS A 266 -0.33 24.63 19.96
N LYS A 267 0.33 24.16 21.01
CA LYS A 267 -0.36 23.66 22.20
C LYS A 267 -1.28 24.73 22.78
N PRO A 268 -2.56 24.41 23.09
CA PRO A 268 -3.47 25.38 23.68
C PRO A 268 -3.00 25.80 25.07
N ASP A 269 -3.10 27.11 25.37
CA ASP A 269 -2.85 27.62 26.71
C ASP A 269 -4.01 27.21 27.64
N PRO A 270 -3.76 26.43 28.69
CA PRO A 270 -4.81 25.97 29.60
C PRO A 270 -5.45 27.13 30.40
N ASN A 271 -4.84 28.32 30.42
CA ASN A 271 -5.36 29.50 31.09
C ASN A 271 -6.11 30.45 30.14
N LYS A 272 -6.12 30.15 28.82
CA LYS A 272 -6.88 30.95 27.85
C LYS A 272 -8.36 30.85 28.15
N VAL A 273 -9.05 31.99 28.13
CA VAL A 273 -10.51 32.00 28.18
C VAL A 273 -11.03 31.46 26.85
N PRO A 274 -11.86 30.40 26.86
CA PRO A 274 -12.44 29.87 25.62
C PRO A 274 -13.25 30.91 24.89
N VAL A 275 -13.23 30.87 23.55
CA VAL A 275 -14.06 31.70 22.68
C VAL A 275 -15.20 30.83 22.15
N PRO A 276 -16.38 30.85 22.77
CA PRO A 276 -17.48 30.02 22.34
C PRO A 276 -18.01 30.47 20.97
N GLY A 277 -18.27 29.51 20.11
CA GLY A 277 -18.92 29.73 18.82
C GLY A 277 -20.41 29.46 18.86
N GLY A 278 -21.01 29.46 17.68
CA GLY A 278 -22.35 28.94 17.49
C GLY A 278 -22.44 27.43 17.67
N GLY A 279 -23.52 26.84 17.21
CA GLY A 279 -23.71 25.38 17.26
C GLY A 279 -24.90 24.95 16.42
N THR A 280 -25.09 23.64 16.33
CA THR A 280 -26.22 23.02 15.61
C THR A 280 -26.97 22.09 16.56
N GLY A 281 -28.24 22.38 16.84
CA GLY A 281 -29.01 21.59 17.79
C GLY A 281 -28.46 21.70 19.21
N THR A 282 -28.03 20.57 19.79
CA THR A 282 -27.40 20.50 21.12
C THR A 282 -25.86 20.56 21.08
N VAL A 283 -25.27 20.53 19.87
CA VAL A 283 -23.81 20.60 19.68
C VAL A 283 -23.39 22.05 19.70
N MET A 284 -22.43 22.36 20.55
CA MET A 284 -21.89 23.72 20.73
C MET A 284 -20.37 23.70 20.44
N PHE A 285 -19.90 24.72 19.73
CA PHE A 285 -18.48 25.00 19.65
C PHE A 285 -18.05 25.65 20.99
N THR A 286 -17.27 24.90 21.74
CA THR A 286 -16.85 25.31 23.09
C THR A 286 -15.70 26.30 23.05
N ASP A 287 -14.83 26.20 22.04
CA ASP A 287 -13.75 27.16 21.74
C ASP A 287 -13.42 27.14 20.25
N VAL A 288 -13.74 28.21 19.51
CA VAL A 288 -13.43 28.35 18.09
C VAL A 288 -12.01 28.86 17.83
N GLU A 289 -11.24 29.12 18.88
CA GLU A 289 -9.81 29.45 18.82
C GLU A 289 -8.99 28.47 19.66
N TYR A 290 -9.32 27.17 19.62
CA TYR A 290 -8.77 26.22 20.59
C TYR A 290 -7.32 25.85 20.30
N ILE A 291 -6.99 25.26 19.14
CA ILE A 291 -5.63 24.92 18.75
C ILE A 291 -5.23 25.74 17.54
N LYS A 292 -4.37 26.74 17.77
CA LYS A 292 -3.79 27.53 16.69
C LYS A 292 -2.93 26.65 15.81
N TRP A 293 -3.04 26.82 14.49
CA TRP A 293 -2.09 26.26 13.53
C TRP A 293 -1.62 27.31 12.54
N GLU A 294 -0.46 27.07 11.95
CA GLU A 294 0.11 27.86 10.87
C GLU A 294 0.78 26.94 9.85
N ASP A 295 0.77 27.33 8.58
CA ASP A 295 1.30 26.52 7.49
C ASP A 295 2.36 27.26 6.66
N ASN A 296 3.07 26.49 5.83
CA ASN A 296 4.10 27.03 4.93
C ASN A 296 3.52 27.78 3.71
N GLN A 297 2.20 27.92 3.60
CA GLN A 297 1.50 28.77 2.62
C GLN A 297 1.18 30.16 3.19
N GLY A 298 1.56 30.44 4.42
CA GLY A 298 1.30 31.69 5.11
C GLY A 298 -0.08 31.83 5.70
N ARG A 299 -0.82 30.73 5.84
CA ARG A 299 -2.14 30.71 6.47
C ARG A 299 -1.98 30.45 7.97
N THR A 300 -2.87 31.02 8.76
CA THR A 300 -3.02 30.79 10.20
C THR A 300 -4.51 30.70 10.49
N ASP A 301 -4.90 29.69 11.26
CA ASP A 301 -6.28 29.49 11.70
C ASP A 301 -6.29 28.61 12.97
N TYR A 302 -7.45 28.13 13.36
CA TYR A 302 -7.65 27.31 14.56
C TYR A 302 -8.39 26.02 14.25
N MET A 303 -8.01 24.95 14.93
CA MET A 303 -8.84 23.77 15.10
C MET A 303 -9.83 24.07 16.24
N TRP A 304 -11.12 23.92 15.95
CA TRP A 304 -12.19 24.23 16.89
C TRP A 304 -12.45 23.07 17.85
N GLN A 305 -12.80 23.39 19.07
CA GLN A 305 -13.29 22.41 20.04
C GLN A 305 -14.82 22.43 20.08
N ASN A 306 -15.44 21.25 20.14
CA ASN A 306 -16.87 21.10 20.26
C ASN A 306 -17.25 19.99 21.27
N ASN A 307 -18.54 19.89 21.59
CA ASN A 307 -19.11 18.88 22.49
C ASN A 307 -20.00 17.87 21.76
N ALA A 308 -19.74 17.63 20.44
CA ALA A 308 -20.60 16.77 19.61
C ALA A 308 -20.64 15.33 20.09
N TYR A 309 -19.52 14.83 20.60
CA TYR A 309 -19.33 13.44 20.98
C TYR A 309 -18.96 13.35 22.46
N ASN A 310 -19.23 12.21 23.07
CA ASN A 310 -18.78 11.91 24.43
C ASN A 310 -17.31 11.47 24.43
N HIS A 311 -16.39 12.41 24.14
CA HIS A 311 -14.95 12.21 24.07
C HIS A 311 -14.22 13.15 25.03
N SER A 312 -12.90 12.97 25.16
CA SER A 312 -12.05 13.93 25.87
C SER A 312 -12.07 15.28 25.16
N LEU A 313 -12.29 16.36 25.90
CA LEU A 313 -12.17 17.73 25.36
C LEU A 313 -10.71 18.20 25.25
N ASP A 314 -9.73 17.34 25.59
CA ASP A 314 -8.34 17.62 25.40
C ASP A 314 -7.87 17.01 24.07
N TYR A 315 -7.71 17.84 23.03
CA TYR A 315 -7.31 17.41 21.69
C TYR A 315 -5.79 17.32 21.53
N TRP A 316 -5.01 17.78 22.52
CA TRP A 316 -3.57 17.62 22.52
C TRP A 316 -3.21 16.22 23.02
N PRO A 317 -2.35 15.45 22.32
CA PRO A 317 -1.96 14.12 22.81
C PRO A 317 -1.34 14.20 24.21
N LYS A 318 -1.96 13.55 25.20
CA LYS A 318 -1.60 13.68 26.63
C LYS A 318 -0.18 13.22 26.94
N TRP A 319 0.35 12.25 26.21
CA TRP A 319 1.75 11.79 26.39
C TRP A 319 2.78 12.72 25.76
N LEU A 320 2.35 13.66 24.92
CA LEU A 320 3.18 14.70 24.31
C LEU A 320 2.97 16.06 25.01
N ALA A 321 2.59 16.03 26.28
CA ALA A 321 2.28 17.25 27.05
C ALA A 321 3.46 18.22 27.21
N SER A 322 4.70 17.75 27.06
CA SER A 322 5.91 18.60 27.06
C SER A 322 6.12 19.37 25.75
N GLU A 323 5.57 18.86 24.63
CA GLU A 323 5.69 19.50 23.33
C GLU A 323 4.86 20.80 23.30
N GLN A 324 5.46 21.90 22.90
CA GLN A 324 4.76 23.19 22.75
C GLN A 324 4.22 23.36 21.33
N THR A 325 4.83 22.68 20.36
CA THR A 325 4.42 22.66 18.95
C THR A 325 4.55 21.26 18.38
N MET A 326 3.71 20.96 17.41
CA MET A 326 3.81 19.73 16.62
C MET A 326 3.79 20.10 15.14
N THR A 327 4.86 19.79 14.43
CA THR A 327 4.98 20.08 13.00
C THR A 327 4.89 18.77 12.20
N PHE A 328 4.04 18.78 11.17
CA PHE A 328 3.85 17.67 10.25
C PHE A 328 4.07 18.13 8.81
N LYS A 329 4.52 17.21 7.97
CA LYS A 329 4.80 17.47 6.57
C LYS A 329 4.33 16.31 5.69
N GLY A 330 3.74 16.66 4.53
CA GLY A 330 3.23 15.66 3.58
C GLY A 330 2.53 16.30 2.38
N THR A 331 1.72 15.54 1.70
CA THR A 331 0.80 16.02 0.67
C THR A 331 -0.54 16.37 1.32
N ARG A 332 -0.95 17.64 1.22
CA ARG A 332 -2.29 18.06 1.61
C ARG A 332 -3.25 17.86 0.44
N LEU A 333 -4.29 17.09 0.68
CA LEU A 333 -5.37 16.87 -0.28
C LEU A 333 -6.35 18.06 -0.27
N PRO A 334 -7.12 18.28 -1.34
CA PRO A 334 -8.17 19.29 -1.35
C PRO A 334 -9.27 18.93 -0.36
N ASP A 335 -9.97 19.94 0.15
CA ASP A 335 -11.11 19.74 1.03
C ASP A 335 -12.21 18.96 0.28
N ASN A 336 -12.80 17.97 0.95
CA ASN A 336 -13.80 17.08 0.37
C ASN A 336 -15.15 17.12 1.10
N ALA A 337 -15.26 17.93 2.15
CA ALA A 337 -16.50 18.08 2.92
C ALA A 337 -17.37 19.20 2.36
N ILE A 338 -18.66 18.91 2.16
CA ILE A 338 -19.67 19.88 1.71
C ILE A 338 -20.80 19.93 2.74
N ASP A 339 -21.16 21.14 3.15
CA ASP A 339 -22.42 21.36 3.91
C ASP A 339 -23.61 21.31 2.95
N GLU A 340 -24.22 20.13 2.81
CA GLU A 340 -25.36 19.89 1.93
C GLU A 340 -26.66 20.55 2.43
N SER A 341 -26.68 20.97 3.69
CA SER A 341 -27.83 21.75 4.24
C SER A 341 -27.73 23.24 3.95
N GLY A 342 -26.54 23.77 3.69
CA GLY A 342 -26.25 25.20 3.61
C GLY A 342 -26.48 25.97 4.93
N THR A 343 -26.67 25.25 6.05
CA THR A 343 -26.95 25.82 7.37
C THR A 343 -26.03 25.29 8.48
N GLY A 344 -24.98 24.51 8.09
CA GLY A 344 -24.03 23.89 9.03
C GLY A 344 -24.56 22.65 9.73
N SER A 345 -25.71 22.10 9.28
CA SER A 345 -26.39 21.00 9.98
C SER A 345 -26.18 19.63 9.34
N TYR A 346 -25.70 19.55 8.10
CA TYR A 346 -25.48 18.29 7.40
C TYR A 346 -24.28 18.35 6.48
N TYR A 347 -23.18 17.76 6.93
CA TYR A 347 -21.94 17.64 6.16
C TYR A 347 -21.83 16.27 5.53
N VAL A 348 -21.33 16.22 4.31
CA VAL A 348 -20.97 15.01 3.59
C VAL A 348 -19.53 15.13 3.12
N GLN A 349 -18.73 14.13 3.46
CA GLN A 349 -17.35 14.00 2.96
C GLN A 349 -17.36 13.10 1.74
N TYR A 350 -16.99 13.66 0.58
CA TYR A 350 -16.99 12.97 -0.71
C TYR A 350 -15.69 12.22 -0.94
N ALA A 351 -15.78 10.95 -1.33
CA ALA A 351 -14.62 10.11 -1.56
C ALA A 351 -13.81 10.56 -2.78
N PHE A 352 -12.52 10.49 -2.69
CA PHE A 352 -11.66 10.48 -3.87
C PHE A 352 -11.76 9.12 -4.57
N ALA A 353 -11.54 9.07 -5.89
CA ALA A 353 -11.86 7.89 -6.67
C ALA A 353 -11.04 6.64 -6.30
N TYR A 354 -9.80 6.79 -5.79
CA TYR A 354 -8.91 5.69 -5.36
C TYR A 354 -7.65 6.21 -4.65
N GLY A 355 -6.93 5.33 -3.97
CA GLY A 355 -5.54 5.53 -3.55
C GLY A 355 -5.36 6.06 -2.13
N TYR A 356 -6.39 6.05 -1.29
CA TYR A 356 -6.35 6.58 0.07
C TYR A 356 -6.91 5.57 1.08
N ALA A 357 -6.39 5.62 2.29
CA ALA A 357 -6.98 4.96 3.45
C ALA A 357 -8.24 5.71 3.89
N ASP A 358 -9.18 5.03 4.53
CA ASP A 358 -10.38 5.62 5.13
C ASP A 358 -11.21 6.53 4.20
N ASN A 359 -11.18 6.20 2.92
CA ASN A 359 -11.81 6.98 1.84
C ASN A 359 -13.04 6.28 1.25
N ALA A 360 -13.10 4.97 1.37
CA ALA A 360 -14.21 4.11 0.94
C ALA A 360 -14.42 2.99 1.96
N PRO A 361 -15.64 2.43 2.07
CA PRO A 361 -15.89 1.29 2.96
C PRO A 361 -14.96 0.12 2.71
N ASN A 362 -14.57 -0.60 3.76
CA ASN A 362 -13.65 -1.72 3.72
C ASN A 362 -14.10 -2.88 2.80
N THR A 363 -15.39 -2.93 2.47
CA THR A 363 -16.00 -3.94 1.58
C THR A 363 -15.94 -3.57 0.11
N ASP A 364 -15.64 -2.33 -0.20
CA ASP A 364 -15.65 -1.80 -1.55
C ASP A 364 -14.26 -1.95 -2.20
N ASP A 365 -14.23 -2.23 -3.49
CA ASP A 365 -12.98 -2.36 -4.24
C ASP A 365 -12.16 -1.06 -4.20
N GLU A 366 -12.82 0.10 -4.12
CA GLU A 366 -12.20 1.42 -4.05
C GLU A 366 -11.25 1.61 -2.86
N SER A 367 -11.44 0.86 -1.76
CA SER A 367 -10.56 0.89 -0.59
C SER A 367 -9.26 0.09 -0.77
N ALA A 368 -9.16 -0.73 -1.83
CA ALA A 368 -7.97 -1.53 -2.12
C ALA A 368 -6.94 -0.72 -2.91
N ILE A 369 -5.67 -0.96 -2.62
CA ILE A 369 -4.51 -0.20 -3.09
C ILE A 369 -3.65 -1.06 -3.99
N ASP A 370 -3.16 -0.46 -5.09
CA ASP A 370 -2.20 -1.04 -6.03
C ASP A 370 -0.81 -0.44 -5.76
N ILE A 371 0.18 -1.28 -5.53
CA ILE A 371 1.57 -0.85 -5.30
C ILE A 371 2.14 -0.17 -6.55
N ASP A 372 1.63 -0.48 -7.75
CA ASP A 372 2.02 0.17 -9.00
C ASP A 372 1.67 1.67 -9.05
N TRP A 373 0.88 2.19 -8.12
CA TRP A 373 0.62 3.63 -7.99
C TRP A 373 1.70 4.39 -7.22
N ALA A 374 2.76 3.72 -6.77
CA ALA A 374 3.85 4.34 -6.02
C ALA A 374 4.63 5.36 -6.87
N ILE A 375 4.93 6.52 -6.27
CA ILE A 375 5.72 7.61 -6.85
C ILE A 375 6.87 8.01 -5.91
N ASP A 376 7.94 8.52 -6.49
CA ASP A 376 9.03 9.15 -5.75
C ASP A 376 8.69 10.57 -5.29
N SER A 377 9.58 11.19 -4.52
CA SER A 377 9.41 12.57 -4.03
C SER A 377 9.34 13.65 -5.12
N LYS A 378 9.59 13.29 -6.38
CA LYS A 378 9.48 14.17 -7.55
C LYS A 378 8.19 13.89 -8.35
N GLY A 379 7.37 12.94 -7.91
CA GLY A 379 6.14 12.52 -8.59
C GLY A 379 6.35 11.54 -9.74
N ASN A 380 7.55 10.99 -9.92
CA ASN A 380 7.81 9.99 -10.94
C ASN A 380 7.35 8.60 -10.46
N LYS A 381 6.74 7.83 -11.36
CA LYS A 381 6.37 6.44 -11.07
C LYS A 381 7.63 5.62 -10.71
N VAL A 382 7.51 4.81 -9.66
CA VAL A 382 8.53 3.83 -9.27
C VAL A 382 8.01 2.40 -9.44
N ASN A 383 8.91 1.48 -9.72
CA ASN A 383 8.58 0.06 -9.89
C ASN A 383 9.07 -0.72 -8.68
N LEU A 384 8.21 -0.88 -7.67
CA LEU A 384 8.50 -1.64 -6.47
C LEU A 384 8.19 -3.12 -6.70
N PRO A 385 9.05 -4.06 -6.27
CA PRO A 385 8.76 -5.50 -6.36
C PRO A 385 7.64 -5.92 -5.42
N GLY A 386 7.49 -5.22 -4.30
CA GLY A 386 6.53 -5.43 -3.23
C GLY A 386 6.80 -4.45 -2.10
N ILE A 387 6.09 -4.61 -0.98
CA ILE A 387 6.22 -3.75 0.21
C ILE A 387 6.25 -4.59 1.49
N ASP A 388 6.99 -4.12 2.49
CA ASP A 388 7.04 -4.69 3.84
C ASP A 388 6.41 -3.74 4.87
N PHE A 389 6.43 -2.43 4.61
CA PHE A 389 5.99 -1.38 5.52
C PHE A 389 5.02 -0.41 4.85
N VAL A 390 4.08 0.08 5.64
CA VAL A 390 3.10 1.09 5.25
C VAL A 390 3.08 2.19 6.31
N LYS A 391 3.09 3.43 5.86
CA LYS A 391 2.78 4.61 6.66
C LYS A 391 1.50 5.23 6.14
N VAL A 392 0.59 5.53 7.05
CA VAL A 392 -0.63 6.30 6.74
C VAL A 392 -0.60 7.59 7.54
N TYR A 393 -0.91 8.69 6.89
CA TYR A 393 -1.09 9.98 7.57
C TYR A 393 -2.35 10.68 7.08
N ASN A 394 -3.01 11.46 7.97
CA ASN A 394 -4.17 12.25 7.56
C ASN A 394 -3.76 13.29 6.50
N GLY A 395 -4.35 13.19 5.31
CA GLY A 395 -4.09 14.09 4.19
C GLY A 395 -4.91 15.38 4.18
N LEU A 396 -5.88 15.53 5.09
CA LEU A 396 -6.86 16.61 5.10
C LEU A 396 -6.57 17.63 6.22
N ASN A 397 -6.68 18.91 5.89
CA ASN A 397 -6.69 20.00 6.87
C ASN A 397 -8.01 20.78 6.74
N GLN A 398 -9.09 20.17 7.21
CA GLN A 398 -10.43 20.73 7.13
C GLN A 398 -11.22 20.50 8.41
N GLN A 399 -12.29 21.27 8.59
CA GLN A 399 -13.28 21.10 9.64
C GLN A 399 -14.66 20.96 9.02
N CYS A 400 -15.43 20.01 9.50
CA CYS A 400 -16.77 19.68 9.01
C CYS A 400 -17.85 20.22 9.95
N GLY A 401 -17.82 21.51 10.25
CA GLY A 401 -18.76 22.15 11.16
C GLY A 401 -18.86 21.45 12.50
N TRP A 402 -20.06 21.02 12.89
CA TRP A 402 -20.31 20.36 14.17
C TRP A 402 -19.66 18.97 14.31
N LEU A 403 -19.30 18.32 13.21
CA LEU A 403 -18.54 17.06 13.26
C LEU A 403 -17.10 17.29 13.77
N GLY A 404 -16.54 18.50 13.64
CA GLY A 404 -15.21 18.84 14.08
C GLY A 404 -14.16 18.69 12.98
N GLU A 405 -12.91 18.48 13.38
CA GLU A 405 -11.84 18.25 12.42
C GLU A 405 -12.03 16.89 11.73
N THR A 406 -11.60 16.82 10.47
CA THR A 406 -11.48 15.55 9.77
C THR A 406 -10.25 14.81 10.25
N SER A 407 -10.44 13.59 10.73
CA SER A 407 -9.41 12.69 11.22
C SER A 407 -9.48 11.37 10.45
N THR A 408 -8.35 10.89 9.97
CA THR A 408 -8.29 9.55 9.39
C THR A 408 -8.25 8.50 10.51
N GLU A 409 -9.16 7.55 10.52
CA GLU A 409 -9.20 6.43 11.46
C GLU A 409 -8.69 5.13 10.80
N ILE A 410 -7.83 4.41 11.51
CA ILE A 410 -7.26 3.14 11.05
C ILE A 410 -7.66 2.02 12.00
N MET A 411 -8.13 0.90 11.46
CA MET A 411 -8.46 -0.31 12.23
C MET A 411 -7.69 -1.55 11.79
N GLY A 412 -6.79 -1.43 10.81
CA GLY A 412 -5.97 -2.53 10.34
C GLY A 412 -5.49 -2.37 8.91
N ALA A 413 -4.85 -3.41 8.41
CA ALA A 413 -4.52 -3.54 6.99
C ALA A 413 -4.46 -5.02 6.60
N THR A 414 -4.60 -5.30 5.30
CA THR A 414 -4.73 -6.68 4.80
C THR A 414 -3.92 -6.85 3.52
N ASP A 415 -3.08 -7.89 3.46
CA ASP A 415 -2.57 -8.44 2.20
C ASP A 415 -3.71 -9.17 1.48
N LEU A 416 -4.14 -8.66 0.32
CA LEU A 416 -5.24 -9.21 -0.45
C LEU A 416 -4.88 -10.57 -1.07
N HIS A 417 -3.65 -10.75 -1.51
CA HIS A 417 -3.17 -11.98 -2.14
C HIS A 417 -3.14 -13.14 -1.14
N LEU A 418 -2.61 -12.90 0.04
CA LEU A 418 -2.54 -13.92 1.10
C LEU A 418 -3.93 -14.22 1.68
N LYS A 419 -4.82 -13.23 1.71
CA LYS A 419 -6.23 -13.42 2.09
C LYS A 419 -7.04 -14.16 1.02
N GLY A 420 -6.54 -14.24 -0.22
CA GLY A 420 -7.23 -14.87 -1.33
C GLY A 420 -8.24 -13.97 -2.03
N GLU A 421 -8.16 -12.65 -1.83
CA GLU A 421 -8.92 -11.65 -2.58
C GLU A 421 -8.19 -11.30 -3.88
N SER A 422 -8.94 -11.07 -4.96
CA SER A 422 -8.39 -10.70 -6.26
C SER A 422 -9.20 -9.56 -6.86
N ILE A 423 -8.68 -8.35 -6.73
CA ILE A 423 -9.29 -7.12 -7.23
C ILE A 423 -8.44 -6.62 -8.40
N ALA A 424 -9.06 -6.40 -9.56
CA ALA A 424 -8.35 -5.83 -10.70
C ALA A 424 -8.00 -4.36 -10.44
N THR A 425 -6.80 -3.96 -10.87
CA THR A 425 -6.46 -2.54 -10.89
C THR A 425 -7.34 -1.81 -11.90
N ARG A 426 -7.58 -0.51 -11.67
CA ARG A 426 -8.25 0.32 -12.69
C ARG A 426 -7.28 0.54 -13.83
N VAL A 427 -7.75 0.27 -15.05
CA VAL A 427 -7.06 0.72 -16.27
C VAL A 427 -7.43 2.19 -16.44
N ASN A 428 -6.48 3.09 -16.20
CA ASN A 428 -6.62 4.54 -16.45
C ASN A 428 -6.58 4.83 -17.94
#